data_f9f8280eee7b1b9bf8b3b098cae302d1
#
_entry.id   f9f8280eee7b1b9bf8b3b098cae302d1
#
_cell.length_a   1.000
_cell.length_b   1.000
_cell.length_c   1.000
_cell.angle_alpha   90.00
_cell.angle_beta   90.00
_cell.angle_gamma   90.00
#
_symmetry.space_group_name_H-M   'P 1'
#
loop_
_entity.id
_entity.type
_entity.pdbx_description
1 polymer ?
#
loop_
_entity_poly.entity_id
_entity_poly.type
_entity_poly.pdbx_seq_one_letter_code
_entity_poly.pdbx_strand_id
1 'polypeptide(L)'
;MADALFSSEVFQETWRIVESEFLTALGETFYVTVLATAFAILLGLPLGVLLVAGEKGGVMPLPKPLLKLIDVVINILRSVPFLILMILVIPLTRFLVGTSVGTVASIVPLVIAAFPFVARLCESSLREVNPNIIEMAQSM
;
A
#
# COMPACT_ATOMS: atom_id res chain seq x y z
N MET A 1 40.55 -16.72 16.55
CA MET A 1 39.53 -15.80 15.97
C MET A 1 38.11 -16.41 15.99
N ALA A 2 37.95 -17.63 15.52
CA ALA A 2 36.64 -18.32 15.61
C ALA A 2 36.19 -18.55 17.05
N ASP A 3 37.08 -18.91 17.96
CA ASP A 3 36.77 -19.19 19.37
C ASP A 3 36.31 -17.95 20.14
N ALA A 4 36.77 -16.76 19.76
CA ALA A 4 36.30 -15.49 20.34
C ALA A 4 34.89 -15.10 19.90
N LEU A 5 34.48 -15.50 18.70
CA LEU A 5 33.14 -15.26 18.16
C LEU A 5 32.07 -16.18 18.81
N PHE A 6 32.52 -17.33 19.30
CA PHE A 6 31.68 -18.33 19.95
C PHE A 6 31.87 -18.37 21.47
N SER A 7 32.53 -17.37 22.07
CA SER A 7 32.63 -17.32 23.52
C SER A 7 31.22 -17.19 24.11
N SER A 8 30.96 -17.88 25.22
CA SER A 8 29.67 -17.90 25.87
C SER A 8 29.11 -16.51 26.20
N GLU A 9 29.99 -15.57 26.48
CA GLU A 9 29.63 -14.19 26.80
C GLU A 9 29.12 -13.44 25.56
N VAL A 10 29.86 -13.52 24.44
CA VAL A 10 29.44 -12.88 23.16
C VAL A 10 28.13 -13.51 22.64
N PHE A 11 27.98 -14.82 22.79
CA PHE A 11 26.77 -15.52 22.39
C PHE A 11 25.56 -15.08 23.23
N GLN A 12 25.70 -15.00 24.55
CA GLN A 12 24.64 -14.57 25.45
C GLN A 12 24.25 -13.11 25.24
N GLU A 13 25.24 -12.24 25.04
CA GLU A 13 24.99 -10.82 24.76
C GLU A 13 24.30 -10.62 23.42
N THR A 14 24.76 -11.32 22.37
CA THR A 14 24.13 -11.30 21.05
C THR A 14 22.70 -11.81 21.13
N TRP A 15 22.46 -12.91 21.84
CA TRP A 15 21.13 -13.49 22.01
C TRP A 15 20.17 -12.53 22.74
N ARG A 16 20.65 -11.87 23.77
CA ARG A 16 19.88 -10.86 24.50
C ARG A 16 19.47 -9.66 23.65
N ILE A 17 20.41 -9.18 22.81
CA ILE A 17 20.14 -8.10 21.85
C ILE A 17 19.13 -8.57 20.80
N VAL A 18 19.31 -9.75 20.25
CA VAL A 18 18.39 -10.34 19.28
C VAL A 18 16.99 -10.47 19.85
N GLU A 19 16.83 -10.93 21.08
CA GLU A 19 15.51 -11.07 21.72
C GLU A 19 14.81 -9.71 21.90
N SER A 20 15.52 -8.72 22.42
CA SER A 20 14.95 -7.39 22.67
C SER A 20 14.64 -6.64 21.38
N GLU A 21 15.57 -6.65 20.43
CA GLU A 21 15.40 -6.00 19.13
C GLU A 21 14.37 -6.72 18.25
N PHE A 22 14.31 -8.04 18.33
CA PHE A 22 13.34 -8.83 17.56
C PHE A 22 11.90 -8.52 17.93
N LEU A 23 11.59 -8.44 19.22
CA LEU A 23 10.23 -8.12 19.67
C LEU A 23 9.83 -6.71 19.27
N THR A 24 10.74 -5.75 19.39
CA THR A 24 10.52 -4.37 18.95
C THR A 24 10.31 -4.30 17.45
N ALA A 25 11.19 -4.93 16.67
CA ALA A 25 11.10 -4.98 15.22
C ALA A 25 9.80 -5.66 14.74
N LEU A 26 9.38 -6.73 15.43
CA LEU A 26 8.13 -7.42 15.14
C LEU A 26 6.92 -6.51 15.39
N GLY A 27 6.91 -5.79 16.51
CA GLY A 27 5.87 -4.81 16.83
C GLY A 27 5.81 -3.67 15.82
N GLU A 28 6.95 -3.11 15.42
CA GLU A 28 7.04 -2.09 14.38
C GLU A 28 6.56 -2.59 13.02
N THR A 29 6.95 -3.79 12.63
CA THR A 29 6.52 -4.42 11.37
C THR A 29 5.01 -4.61 11.36
N PHE A 30 4.44 -5.10 12.45
CA PHE A 30 2.99 -5.26 12.57
C PHE A 30 2.26 -3.92 12.48
N TYR A 31 2.72 -2.94 13.21
CA TYR A 31 2.18 -1.57 13.20
C TYR A 31 2.20 -0.95 11.80
N VAL A 32 3.37 -0.98 11.14
CA VAL A 32 3.52 -0.44 9.77
C VAL A 32 2.62 -1.18 8.79
N THR A 33 2.59 -2.50 8.87
CA THR A 33 1.79 -3.33 7.95
C THR A 33 0.30 -3.04 8.09
N VAL A 34 -0.21 -2.99 9.32
CA VAL A 34 -1.63 -2.71 9.57
C VAL A 34 -2.01 -1.31 9.10
N LEU A 35 -1.23 -0.29 9.46
CA LEU A 35 -1.52 1.08 9.06
C LEU A 35 -1.38 1.29 7.55
N ALA A 36 -0.31 0.79 6.95
CA ALA A 36 -0.11 0.92 5.50
C ALA A 36 -1.24 0.22 4.72
N THR A 37 -1.64 -0.97 5.15
CA THR A 37 -2.76 -1.70 4.54
C THR A 37 -4.07 -0.97 4.71
N ALA A 38 -4.37 -0.46 5.90
CA ALA A 38 -5.60 0.29 6.16
C ALA A 38 -5.70 1.54 5.27
N PHE A 39 -4.63 2.32 5.17
CA PHE A 39 -4.60 3.49 4.29
C PHE A 39 -4.64 3.12 2.81
N ALA A 40 -3.97 2.04 2.42
CA ALA A 40 -4.02 1.55 1.04
C ALA A 40 -5.43 1.13 0.62
N ILE A 41 -6.17 0.48 1.51
CA ILE A 41 -7.58 0.12 1.29
C ILE A 41 -8.45 1.37 1.27
N LEU A 42 -8.26 2.28 2.22
CA LEU A 42 -9.02 3.53 2.30
C LEU A 42 -8.92 4.39 1.04
N LEU A 43 -7.74 4.41 0.41
CA LEU A 43 -7.51 5.15 -0.83
C LEU A 43 -7.81 4.33 -2.08
N GLY A 44 -7.41 3.07 -2.09
CA GLY A 44 -7.51 2.21 -3.26
C GLY A 44 -8.93 1.72 -3.54
N LEU A 45 -9.69 1.42 -2.51
CA LEU A 45 -11.05 0.91 -2.68
C LEU A 45 -11.99 1.93 -3.34
N PRO A 46 -12.07 3.19 -2.88
CA PRO A 46 -12.86 4.21 -3.58
C PRO A 46 -12.41 4.43 -5.02
N LEU A 47 -11.11 4.43 -5.29
CA LEU A 47 -10.59 4.58 -6.65
C LEU A 47 -10.98 3.42 -7.56
N GLY A 48 -10.92 2.18 -7.06
CA GLY A 48 -11.35 1.01 -7.80
C GLY A 48 -12.84 1.02 -8.11
N VAL A 49 -13.66 1.40 -7.14
CA VAL A 49 -15.11 1.59 -7.33
C VAL A 49 -15.37 2.69 -8.36
N LEU A 50 -14.64 3.79 -8.28
CA LEU A 50 -14.79 4.93 -9.18
C LEU A 50 -14.45 4.59 -10.63
N LEU A 51 -13.44 3.75 -10.84
CA LEU A 51 -13.06 3.29 -12.18
C LEU A 51 -14.16 2.47 -12.85
N VAL A 52 -14.89 1.67 -12.09
CA VAL A 52 -16.00 0.85 -12.62
C VAL A 52 -17.30 1.64 -12.68
N ALA A 53 -17.66 2.33 -11.61
CA ALA A 53 -18.91 3.09 -11.52
C ALA A 53 -18.92 4.33 -12.43
N GLY A 54 -17.76 4.89 -12.71
CA GLY A 54 -17.60 6.06 -13.56
C GLY A 54 -17.59 5.81 -15.05
N GLU A 55 -17.60 4.53 -15.47
CA GLU A 55 -17.64 4.17 -16.89
C GLU A 55 -18.98 4.54 -17.53
N LYS A 56 -18.96 4.69 -18.88
CA LYS A 56 -20.16 4.95 -19.67
C LYS A 56 -21.14 3.78 -19.51
N GLY A 57 -22.29 4.06 -18.93
CA GLY A 57 -23.27 3.03 -18.57
C GLY A 57 -23.12 2.53 -17.13
N GLY A 58 -22.16 3.04 -16.36
CA GLY A 58 -22.02 2.75 -14.94
C GLY A 58 -23.01 3.52 -14.07
N VAL A 59 -22.94 3.29 -12.75
CA VAL A 59 -23.86 3.87 -11.77
C VAL A 59 -23.65 5.38 -11.62
N MET A 60 -22.44 5.87 -11.77
CA MET A 60 -22.08 7.31 -11.69
C MET A 60 -21.18 7.68 -12.85
N PRO A 61 -21.71 7.95 -14.04
CA PRO A 61 -20.87 8.30 -15.20
C PRO A 61 -20.01 9.53 -14.92
N LEU A 62 -18.71 9.38 -15.12
CA LEU A 62 -17.72 10.44 -14.99
C LEU A 62 -17.16 10.82 -16.37
N PRO A 63 -16.58 12.03 -16.54
CA PRO A 63 -15.91 12.40 -17.76
C PRO A 63 -14.82 11.41 -18.14
N LYS A 64 -14.78 10.96 -19.38
CA LYS A 64 -13.75 10.03 -19.88
C LYS A 64 -12.31 10.50 -19.61
N PRO A 65 -11.95 11.79 -19.78
CA PRO A 65 -10.60 12.27 -19.49
C PRO A 65 -10.19 12.05 -18.03
N LEU A 66 -11.11 12.21 -17.08
CA LEU A 66 -10.85 12.01 -15.66
C LEU A 66 -10.57 10.54 -15.34
N LEU A 67 -11.40 9.63 -15.83
CA LEU A 67 -11.20 8.19 -15.66
C LEU A 67 -9.89 7.72 -16.29
N LYS A 68 -9.57 8.20 -17.48
CA LYS A 68 -8.32 7.90 -18.18
C LYS A 68 -7.11 8.40 -17.39
N LEU A 69 -7.20 9.60 -16.81
CA LEU A 69 -6.13 10.15 -15.96
C LEU A 69 -5.89 9.26 -14.73
N ILE A 70 -6.94 8.86 -14.03
CA ILE A 70 -6.86 7.97 -12.87
C ILE A 70 -6.24 6.63 -13.27
N ASP A 71 -6.69 6.05 -14.37
CA ASP A 71 -6.18 4.78 -14.89
C ASP A 71 -4.70 4.85 -15.24
N VAL A 72 -4.28 5.90 -15.92
CA VAL A 72 -2.87 6.14 -16.27
C VAL A 72 -2.01 6.31 -15.03
N VAL A 73 -2.44 7.09 -14.05
CA VAL A 73 -1.71 7.29 -12.78
C VAL A 73 -1.54 5.97 -12.03
N ILE A 74 -2.61 5.18 -11.91
CA ILE A 74 -2.56 3.87 -11.27
C ILE A 74 -1.58 2.93 -11.99
N ASN A 75 -1.60 2.91 -13.32
CA ASN A 75 -0.71 2.06 -14.11
C ASN A 75 0.75 2.50 -13.99
N ILE A 76 1.03 3.79 -14.00
CA ILE A 76 2.39 4.33 -13.80
C ILE A 76 2.93 3.94 -12.43
N LEU A 77 2.16 4.15 -11.37
CA LEU A 77 2.57 3.81 -10.01
C LEU A 77 2.84 2.31 -9.83
N ARG A 78 2.07 1.45 -10.50
CA ARG A 78 2.29 0.00 -10.49
C ARG A 78 3.47 -0.45 -11.34
N SER A 79 3.84 0.32 -12.35
CA SER A 79 4.95 0.00 -13.25
C SER A 79 6.31 0.38 -12.65
N VAL A 80 6.35 1.32 -11.72
CA VAL A 80 7.59 1.77 -11.09
C VAL A 80 8.04 0.76 -10.03
N PRO A 81 9.30 0.28 -10.09
CA PRO A 81 9.85 -0.56 -9.03
C PRO A 81 9.78 0.13 -7.67
N PHE A 82 9.43 -0.62 -6.62
CA PHE A 82 9.21 -0.06 -5.29
C PHE A 82 10.38 0.80 -4.77
N LEU A 83 11.62 0.36 -5.00
CA LEU A 83 12.81 1.11 -4.57
C LEU A 83 12.90 2.50 -5.22
N ILE A 84 12.58 2.58 -6.51
CA ILE A 84 12.56 3.86 -7.24
C ILE A 84 11.39 4.72 -6.75
N LEU A 85 10.22 4.14 -6.55
CA LEU A 85 9.06 4.82 -6.01
C LEU A 85 9.34 5.39 -4.61
N MET A 86 10.01 4.63 -3.76
CA MET A 86 10.40 5.05 -2.43
C MET A 86 11.30 6.31 -2.49
N ILE A 87 12.28 6.35 -3.39
CA ILE A 87 13.15 7.50 -3.59
C ILE A 87 12.38 8.72 -4.11
N LEU A 88 11.50 8.52 -5.09
CA LEU A 88 10.67 9.58 -5.65
C LEU A 88 9.71 10.20 -4.63
N VAL A 89 9.28 9.43 -3.66
CA VAL A 89 8.31 9.84 -2.65
C VAL A 89 8.97 10.46 -1.41
N ILE A 90 10.32 10.47 -1.32
CA ILE A 90 11.04 11.10 -0.21
C ILE A 90 10.58 12.54 0.06
N PRO A 91 10.46 13.45 -0.93
CA PRO A 91 9.99 14.81 -0.67
C PRO A 91 8.58 14.86 -0.07
N LEU A 92 7.69 14.01 -0.58
CA LEU A 92 6.32 13.90 -0.07
C LEU A 92 6.31 13.35 1.36
N THR A 93 7.12 12.34 1.63
CA THR A 93 7.26 11.75 2.98
C THR A 93 7.75 12.80 3.98
N ARG A 94 8.75 13.60 3.62
CA ARG A 94 9.22 14.70 4.46
C ARG A 94 8.16 15.76 4.71
N PHE A 95 7.37 16.06 3.71
CA PHE A 95 6.28 17.03 3.84
C PHE A 95 5.19 16.54 4.79
N LEU A 96 4.81 15.26 4.70
CA LEU A 96 3.72 14.68 5.49
C LEU A 96 4.12 14.32 6.93
N VAL A 97 5.32 13.77 7.10
CA VAL A 97 5.78 13.18 8.37
C VAL A 97 6.85 14.06 9.05
N GLY A 98 7.51 14.93 8.30
CA GLY A 98 8.62 15.77 8.79
C GLY A 98 9.99 15.11 8.67
N THR A 99 10.06 13.81 8.39
CA THR A 99 11.29 13.04 8.20
C THR A 99 11.13 12.05 7.05
N SER A 100 12.23 11.62 6.47
CA SER A 100 12.26 10.57 5.45
C SER A 100 12.79 9.23 5.96
N VAL A 101 13.14 9.17 7.24
CA VAL A 101 13.74 8.00 7.88
C VAL A 101 12.91 7.60 9.09
N GLY A 102 12.82 6.31 9.33
CA GLY A 102 12.13 5.74 10.48
C GLY A 102 10.86 4.96 10.11
N THR A 103 10.32 4.31 11.11
CA THR A 103 9.17 3.41 10.98
C THR A 103 7.93 4.11 10.45
N VAL A 104 7.60 5.27 11.00
CA VAL A 104 6.42 6.06 10.56
C VAL A 104 6.61 6.61 9.14
N ALA A 105 7.82 7.05 8.81
CA ALA A 105 8.13 7.55 7.46
C ALA A 105 7.97 6.47 6.38
N SER A 106 8.23 5.22 6.71
CA SER A 106 8.11 4.10 5.77
C SER A 106 6.66 3.80 5.36
N ILE A 107 5.69 4.22 6.16
CA ILE A 107 4.26 4.03 5.86
C ILE A 107 3.87 4.76 4.56
N VAL A 108 4.39 5.97 4.33
CA VAL A 108 4.02 6.79 3.15
C VAL A 108 4.36 6.10 1.83
N PRO A 109 5.60 5.66 1.57
CA PRO A 109 5.90 4.96 0.32
C PRO A 109 5.19 3.62 0.20
N LEU A 110 4.97 2.91 1.31
CA LEU A 110 4.21 1.65 1.29
C LEU A 110 2.75 1.87 0.88
N VAL A 111 2.09 2.90 1.40
CA VAL A 111 0.71 3.26 1.01
C VAL A 111 0.66 3.62 -0.47
N ILE A 112 1.59 4.45 -0.95
CA ILE A 112 1.63 4.89 -2.36
C ILE A 112 1.87 3.71 -3.30
N ALA A 113 2.67 2.74 -2.90
CA ALA A 113 2.89 1.53 -3.67
C ALA A 113 1.68 0.56 -3.64
N ALA A 114 0.99 0.50 -2.51
CA ALA A 114 -0.06 -0.49 -2.28
C ALA A 114 -1.45 -0.04 -2.77
N PHE A 115 -1.82 1.23 -2.65
CA PHE A 115 -3.17 1.67 -3.01
C PHE A 115 -3.51 1.46 -4.49
N PRO A 116 -2.59 1.64 -5.46
CA PRO A 116 -2.90 1.34 -6.87
C PRO A 116 -3.18 -0.15 -7.10
N PHE A 117 -2.51 -1.01 -6.36
CA PHE A 117 -2.77 -2.45 -6.39
C PHE A 117 -4.16 -2.78 -5.87
N VAL A 118 -4.54 -2.20 -4.72
CA VAL A 118 -5.88 -2.36 -4.14
C VAL A 118 -6.97 -1.82 -5.09
N ALA A 119 -6.74 -0.65 -5.70
CA ALA A 119 -7.67 -0.07 -6.66
C ALA A 119 -7.90 -1.01 -7.86
N ARG A 120 -6.84 -1.58 -8.39
CA ARG A 120 -6.92 -2.49 -9.54
C ARG A 120 -7.57 -3.83 -9.16
N LEU A 121 -7.28 -4.34 -7.99
CA LEU A 121 -7.92 -5.55 -7.47
C LEU A 121 -9.44 -5.36 -7.28
N CYS A 122 -9.83 -4.24 -6.69
CA CYS A 122 -11.23 -3.86 -6.51
C CYS A 122 -11.94 -3.72 -7.88
N GLU A 123 -11.32 -3.01 -8.83
CA GLU A 123 -11.83 -2.87 -10.19
C GLU A 123 -12.08 -4.23 -10.85
N SER A 124 -11.08 -5.12 -10.81
CA SER A 124 -11.20 -6.47 -11.40
C SER A 124 -12.32 -7.27 -10.76
N SER A 125 -12.42 -7.25 -9.44
CA SER A 125 -13.47 -7.97 -8.72
C SER A 125 -14.88 -7.45 -9.05
N LEU A 126 -15.03 -6.14 -9.18
CA LEU A 126 -16.31 -5.53 -9.53
C LEU A 126 -16.71 -5.83 -10.99
N ARG A 127 -15.74 -5.93 -11.90
CA ARG A 127 -16.01 -6.29 -13.31
C ARG A 127 -16.47 -7.74 -13.48
N GLU A 128 -16.17 -8.61 -12.52
CA GLU A 128 -16.67 -9.99 -12.51
C GLU A 128 -18.13 -10.11 -12.09
N VAL A 129 -18.70 -9.07 -11.50
CA VAL A 129 -20.12 -9.05 -11.11
C VAL A 129 -21.01 -9.01 -12.35
N ASN A 130 -21.97 -9.93 -12.44
CA ASN A 130 -22.88 -10.04 -13.56
C ASN A 130 -23.71 -8.75 -13.70
N PRO A 131 -23.78 -8.13 -14.91
CA PRO A 131 -24.56 -6.92 -15.16
C PRO A 131 -26.03 -7.03 -14.74
N ASN A 132 -26.63 -8.20 -14.86
CA ASN A 132 -28.02 -8.44 -14.46
C ASN A 132 -28.25 -8.24 -12.97
N ILE A 133 -27.25 -8.55 -12.14
CA ILE A 133 -27.33 -8.32 -10.69
C ILE A 133 -27.32 -6.81 -10.39
N ILE A 134 -26.53 -6.05 -11.14
CA ILE A 134 -26.47 -4.59 -11.02
C ILE A 134 -27.80 -3.97 -11.42
N GLU A 135 -28.42 -4.42 -12.51
CA GLU A 135 -29.74 -3.96 -12.94
C GLU A 135 -30.82 -4.29 -11.89
N MET A 136 -30.78 -5.48 -11.31
CA MET A 136 -31.68 -5.85 -10.21
C MET A 136 -31.53 -4.91 -9.01
N ALA A 137 -30.29 -4.60 -8.61
CA ALA A 137 -30.04 -3.71 -7.49
C ALA A 137 -30.52 -2.28 -7.77
N GLN A 138 -30.37 -1.80 -9.01
CA GLN A 138 -30.84 -0.47 -9.41
C GLN A 138 -32.35 -0.36 -9.50
N SER A 139 -33.04 -1.47 -9.79
CA SER A 139 -34.51 -1.52 -9.87
C SER A 139 -35.19 -1.56 -8.50
N MET A 140 -34.44 -1.84 -7.47
CA MET A 140 -34.92 -1.79 -6.08
C MET A 140 -34.80 -0.37 -5.53
#